data_3f35978ce2fb98b6c9fd80ec7d7d5c48
#
_entry.id   3f35978ce2fb98b6c9fd80ec7d7d5c48
#
_cell.length_a   1.000
_cell.length_b   1.000
_cell.length_c   1.000
_cell.angle_alpha   90.00
_cell.angle_beta   90.00
_cell.angle_gamma   90.00
#
_symmetry.space_group_name_H-M   'P 1'
#
loop_
_entity.id
_entity.type
_entity.pdbx_description
1 polymer ?
#
loop_
_entity_poly.entity_id
_entity_poly.type
_entity_poly.pdbx_seq_one_letter_code
_entity_poly.pdbx_strand_id
1 'polypeptide(L)'
;MFCEHPHVFTYGSSADLDTNLKCDPAKVGAELVKVNRGGDITYHGPGQLVAYPILNLLAKHGGNGPADMQAYVHSVEQLVIDTLTQLGVKNAGRFNGFPGVWIEPNSVTPKKICAIGVRVSRGRTMHGFALNVSTDMTFMREHIVPCGIADYAVTSLLEEGIDV
;
A
#
# COMPACT_ATOMS: atom_id res chain seq x y z
N MET A 1 -12.09 6.54 -6.50
CA MET A 1 -11.50 7.87 -6.25
C MET A 1 -9.99 7.72 -6.36
N PHE A 2 -9.34 8.63 -7.07
CA PHE A 2 -7.88 8.73 -7.11
C PHE A 2 -7.47 10.07 -6.51
N CYS A 3 -6.36 10.09 -5.79
CA CYS A 3 -5.81 11.29 -5.17
C CYS A 3 -4.30 11.17 -4.98
N GLU A 4 -3.68 12.30 -4.70
CA GLU A 4 -2.32 12.46 -4.21
C GLU A 4 -2.40 13.26 -2.91
N HIS A 5 -1.56 12.96 -1.95
CA HIS A 5 -1.54 13.61 -0.65
C HIS A 5 -0.30 14.51 -0.50
N PRO A 6 -0.35 15.55 0.34
CA PRO A 6 0.86 16.13 0.89
C PRO A 6 1.61 15.09 1.75
N HIS A 7 2.81 15.43 2.19
CA HIS A 7 3.60 14.52 3.05
C HIS A 7 2.85 14.16 4.34
N VAL A 8 2.48 12.89 4.47
CA VAL A 8 1.76 12.38 5.64
C VAL A 8 2.14 10.93 5.95
N PHE A 9 2.42 10.65 7.20
CA PHE A 9 2.44 9.29 7.72
C PHE A 9 1.06 8.92 8.24
N THR A 10 0.48 7.83 7.74
CA THR A 10 -0.78 7.31 8.26
C THR A 10 -0.53 5.99 8.97
N TYR A 11 -1.21 5.76 10.09
CA TYR A 11 -1.10 4.50 10.81
C TYR A 11 -2.47 3.88 11.07
N GLY A 12 -2.53 2.57 10.86
CA GLY A 12 -3.74 1.78 10.94
C GLY A 12 -3.97 1.13 12.30
N SER A 13 -4.83 0.11 12.31
CA SER A 13 -5.29 -0.55 13.54
C SER A 13 -4.24 -1.45 14.22
N SER A 14 -3.20 -1.87 13.50
CA SER A 14 -2.14 -2.75 14.00
C SER A 14 -0.79 -2.04 14.14
N ALA A 15 -0.78 -0.68 14.15
CA ALA A 15 0.46 0.08 14.17
C ALA A 15 1.15 0.02 15.54
N ASP A 16 2.46 -0.24 15.48
CA ASP A 16 3.40 -0.08 16.57
C ASP A 16 4.31 1.13 16.26
N LEU A 17 3.90 2.32 16.72
CA LEU A 17 4.63 3.55 16.45
C LEU A 17 5.97 3.62 17.19
N ASP A 18 6.09 3.01 18.37
CA ASP A 18 7.32 3.03 19.15
C ASP A 18 8.44 2.29 18.41
N THR A 19 8.10 1.25 17.68
CA THR A 19 9.04 0.47 16.87
C THR A 19 9.19 1.00 15.45
N ASN A 20 8.09 1.44 14.82
CA ASN A 20 8.03 1.62 13.37
C ASN A 20 8.10 3.08 12.90
N LEU A 21 7.99 4.08 13.79
CA LEU A 21 8.21 5.49 13.48
C LEU A 21 9.61 5.90 13.97
N LYS A 22 10.49 6.27 13.03
CA LYS A 22 11.91 6.56 13.31
C LYS A 22 12.25 8.05 13.40
N CYS A 23 11.28 8.94 13.18
CA CYS A 23 11.50 10.38 13.18
C CYS A 23 10.39 11.13 13.91
N ASP A 24 10.62 12.41 14.15
CA ASP A 24 9.56 13.37 14.44
C ASP A 24 8.97 13.86 13.12
N PRO A 25 7.70 13.53 12.79
CA PRO A 25 7.10 13.88 11.49
C PRO A 25 7.16 15.37 11.18
N ALA A 26 6.97 16.23 12.18
CA ALA A 26 7.00 17.67 11.98
C ALA A 26 8.37 18.19 11.52
N LYS A 27 9.47 17.53 11.93
CA LYS A 27 10.83 17.91 11.52
C LYS A 27 11.15 17.56 10.07
N VAL A 28 10.40 16.61 9.49
CA VAL A 28 10.55 16.22 8.07
C VAL A 28 9.43 16.78 7.20
N GLY A 29 8.63 17.72 7.72
CA GLY A 29 7.56 18.38 6.99
C GLY A 29 6.37 17.50 6.69
N ALA A 30 6.14 16.44 7.47
CA ALA A 30 5.03 15.51 7.30
C ALA A 30 4.06 15.57 8.48
N GLU A 31 2.79 15.26 8.21
CA GLU A 31 1.80 15.05 9.27
C GLU A 31 1.82 13.58 9.76
N LEU A 32 1.28 13.34 10.95
CA LEU A 32 1.03 12.00 11.48
C LEU A 32 -0.47 11.82 11.77
N VAL A 33 -1.14 10.93 11.05
CA VAL A 33 -2.60 10.79 11.12
C VAL A 33 -3.01 9.35 11.40
N LYS A 34 -3.81 9.16 12.45
CA LYS A 34 -4.47 7.87 12.72
C LYS A 34 -5.64 7.68 11.77
N VAL A 35 -5.70 6.51 11.14
CA VAL A 35 -6.79 6.11 10.24
C VAL A 35 -7.33 4.73 10.60
N ASN A 36 -8.53 4.43 10.16
CA ASN A 36 -9.23 3.18 10.51
C ASN A 36 -9.06 2.08 9.46
N ARG A 37 -7.98 2.09 8.67
CA ARG A 37 -7.61 1.00 7.77
C ARG A 37 -6.93 -0.16 8.50
N GLY A 38 -6.83 -1.30 7.85
CA GLY A 38 -5.94 -2.36 8.27
C GLY A 38 -4.46 -1.99 8.07
N GLY A 39 -3.56 -2.71 8.76
CA GLY A 39 -2.12 -2.56 8.63
C GLY A 39 -1.50 -1.55 9.59
N ASP A 40 -0.19 -1.40 9.46
CA ASP A 40 0.69 -0.59 10.27
C ASP A 40 0.90 0.82 9.68
N ILE A 41 1.99 1.50 10.05
CA ILE A 41 2.38 2.80 9.52
C ILE A 41 2.79 2.71 8.03
N THR A 42 2.41 3.72 7.27
CA THR A 42 2.88 3.93 5.89
C THR A 42 3.03 5.43 5.63
N TYR A 43 3.62 5.76 4.50
CA TYR A 43 3.76 7.13 4.03
C TYR A 43 2.90 7.35 2.79
N HIS A 44 2.35 8.56 2.69
CA HIS A 44 1.76 9.13 1.47
C HIS A 44 2.39 10.49 1.20
N GLY A 45 2.57 10.82 -0.09
CA GLY A 45 3.16 12.07 -0.49
C GLY A 45 3.13 12.31 -1.99
N PRO A 46 3.69 13.44 -2.46
CA PRO A 46 3.80 13.75 -3.87
C PRO A 46 4.44 12.62 -4.68
N GLY A 47 3.92 12.38 -5.88
CA GLY A 47 4.36 11.29 -6.75
C GLY A 47 3.81 9.91 -6.38
N GLN A 48 2.91 9.80 -5.38
CA GLN A 48 2.27 8.55 -5.04
C GLN A 48 0.79 8.57 -5.44
N LEU A 49 0.39 7.65 -6.30
CA LEU A 49 -1.01 7.47 -6.68
C LEU A 49 -1.76 6.71 -5.58
N VAL A 50 -2.67 7.37 -4.90
CA VAL A 50 -3.57 6.75 -3.93
C VAL A 50 -4.93 6.50 -4.56
N ALA A 51 -5.44 5.27 -4.43
CA ALA A 51 -6.72 4.89 -4.98
C ALA A 51 -7.63 4.27 -3.91
N TYR A 52 -8.88 4.73 -3.89
CA TYR A 52 -9.93 4.22 -3.00
C TYR A 52 -11.06 3.60 -3.83
N PRO A 53 -11.01 2.28 -4.10
CA PRO A 53 -12.12 1.56 -4.71
C PRO A 53 -13.24 1.41 -3.68
N ILE A 54 -14.34 2.14 -3.87
CA ILE A 54 -15.51 2.07 -2.97
C ILE A 54 -16.55 1.17 -3.62
N LEU A 55 -16.61 -0.07 -3.16
CA LEU A 55 -17.42 -1.14 -3.73
C LEU A 55 -18.36 -1.73 -2.69
N ASN A 56 -19.43 -2.35 -3.15
CA ASN A 56 -20.27 -3.22 -2.33
C ASN A 56 -19.85 -4.67 -2.61
N LEU A 57 -19.29 -5.32 -1.60
CA LEU A 57 -18.80 -6.69 -1.75
C LEU A 57 -19.93 -7.70 -1.45
N LEU A 58 -19.97 -8.75 -2.26
CA LEU A 58 -20.85 -9.89 -2.01
C LEU A 58 -20.33 -10.73 -0.83
N ALA A 59 -21.24 -11.40 -0.16
CA ALA A 59 -20.89 -12.36 0.88
C ALA A 59 -20.10 -13.54 0.29
N LYS A 60 -19.11 -14.03 1.01
CA LYS A 60 -18.21 -15.12 0.57
C LYS A 60 -18.95 -16.39 0.18
N HIS A 61 -20.05 -16.69 0.87
CA HIS A 61 -20.86 -17.90 0.63
C HIS A 61 -22.30 -17.58 0.18
N GLY A 62 -22.52 -16.35 -0.31
CA GLY A 62 -23.85 -15.89 -0.70
C GLY A 62 -24.68 -15.41 0.52
N GLY A 63 -25.90 -14.92 0.26
CA GLY A 63 -26.79 -14.42 1.30
C GLY A 63 -26.28 -13.14 1.99
N ASN A 64 -26.50 -13.04 3.31
CA ASN A 64 -26.12 -11.89 4.13
C ASN A 64 -24.86 -12.14 4.98
N GLY A 65 -24.02 -13.09 4.58
CA GLY A 65 -22.79 -13.43 5.28
C GLY A 65 -21.68 -12.36 5.14
N PRO A 66 -20.52 -12.60 5.75
CA PRO A 66 -19.39 -11.68 5.65
C PRO A 66 -18.85 -11.61 4.22
N ALA A 67 -18.37 -10.42 3.85
CA ALA A 67 -17.72 -10.17 2.56
C ALA A 67 -16.40 -10.96 2.43
N ASP A 68 -16.05 -11.35 1.20
CA ASP A 68 -14.77 -12.00 0.92
C ASP A 68 -13.65 -10.95 0.79
N MET A 69 -13.06 -10.62 1.93
CA MET A 69 -11.93 -9.68 2.02
C MET A 69 -10.70 -10.15 1.25
N GLN A 70 -10.40 -11.45 1.31
CA GLN A 70 -9.22 -12.00 0.67
C GLN A 70 -9.34 -11.91 -0.86
N ALA A 71 -10.48 -12.32 -1.40
CA ALA A 71 -10.76 -12.20 -2.83
C ALA A 71 -10.72 -10.73 -3.30
N TYR A 72 -11.22 -9.81 -2.48
CA TYR A 72 -11.14 -8.38 -2.79
C TYR A 72 -9.69 -7.87 -2.84
N VAL A 73 -8.89 -8.17 -1.83
CA VAL A 73 -7.46 -7.78 -1.83
C VAL A 73 -6.73 -8.37 -3.04
N HIS A 74 -6.94 -9.66 -3.33
CA HIS A 74 -6.35 -10.30 -4.52
C HIS A 74 -6.79 -9.64 -5.84
N SER A 75 -8.04 -9.17 -5.93
CA SER A 75 -8.52 -8.45 -7.12
C SER A 75 -7.85 -7.09 -7.27
N VAL A 76 -7.62 -6.37 -6.15
CA VAL A 76 -6.88 -5.10 -6.15
C VAL A 76 -5.42 -5.32 -6.55
N GLU A 77 -4.77 -6.34 -6.00
CA GLU A 77 -3.41 -6.71 -6.38
C GLU A 77 -3.33 -7.04 -7.88
N GLN A 78 -4.28 -7.82 -8.41
CA GLN A 78 -4.30 -8.17 -9.83
C GLN A 78 -4.46 -6.94 -10.72
N LEU A 79 -5.37 -6.03 -10.36
CA LEU A 79 -5.53 -4.75 -11.08
C LEU A 79 -4.21 -3.98 -11.18
N VAL A 80 -3.48 -3.87 -10.07
CA VAL A 80 -2.19 -3.16 -10.05
C VAL A 80 -1.13 -3.92 -10.85
N ILE A 81 -1.04 -5.26 -10.72
CA ILE A 81 -0.11 -6.09 -11.49
C ILE A 81 -0.35 -5.94 -13.00
N ASP A 82 -1.61 -6.00 -13.43
CA ASP A 82 -1.96 -5.85 -14.85
C ASP A 82 -1.61 -4.45 -15.37
N THR A 83 -1.85 -3.41 -14.56
CA THR A 83 -1.47 -2.04 -14.88
C THR A 83 0.05 -1.89 -15.03
N LEU A 84 0.82 -2.41 -14.07
CA LEU A 84 2.27 -2.39 -14.10
C LEU A 84 2.82 -3.13 -15.33
N THR A 85 2.21 -4.25 -15.69
CA THR A 85 2.57 -5.02 -16.88
C THR A 85 2.35 -4.21 -18.16
N GLN A 86 1.22 -3.49 -18.26
CA GLN A 86 0.94 -2.60 -19.39
C GLN A 86 1.92 -1.42 -19.49
N LEU A 87 2.43 -0.93 -18.36
CA LEU A 87 3.47 0.08 -18.29
C LEU A 87 4.88 -0.46 -18.57
N GLY A 88 5.02 -1.76 -18.82
CA GLY A 88 6.30 -2.39 -19.15
C GLY A 88 7.12 -2.86 -17.94
N VAL A 89 6.56 -2.79 -16.74
CA VAL A 89 7.21 -3.33 -15.53
C VAL A 89 7.26 -4.85 -15.62
N LYS A 90 8.46 -5.40 -15.54
CA LYS A 90 8.66 -6.86 -15.52
C LYS A 90 8.63 -7.39 -14.09
N ASN A 91 8.17 -8.64 -13.93
CA ASN A 91 8.22 -9.36 -12.66
C ASN A 91 7.48 -8.68 -11.49
N ALA A 92 6.40 -7.94 -11.78
CA ALA A 92 5.46 -7.51 -10.74
C ALA A 92 4.57 -8.68 -10.31
N GLY A 93 4.34 -8.83 -9.01
CA GLY A 93 3.55 -9.95 -8.49
C GLY A 93 3.20 -9.83 -7.02
N ARG A 94 2.61 -10.92 -6.49
CA ARG A 94 2.28 -11.06 -5.07
C ARG A 94 3.44 -11.72 -4.33
N PHE A 95 3.66 -11.27 -3.10
CA PHE A 95 4.60 -11.91 -2.19
C PHE A 95 3.82 -12.57 -1.04
N ASN A 96 3.99 -13.87 -0.90
CA ASN A 96 3.20 -14.67 0.03
C ASN A 96 3.34 -14.20 1.48
N GLY A 97 2.22 -14.00 2.16
CA GLY A 97 2.16 -13.49 3.54
C GLY A 97 2.24 -11.97 3.68
N PHE A 98 2.52 -11.23 2.60
CA PHE A 98 2.71 -9.79 2.62
C PHE A 98 1.82 -9.08 1.58
N PRO A 99 0.58 -8.70 1.93
CA PRO A 99 -0.33 -8.03 1.00
C PRO A 99 0.28 -6.79 0.34
N GLY A 100 -0.05 -6.61 -0.95
CA GLY A 100 0.50 -5.55 -1.79
C GLY A 100 1.08 -6.09 -3.07
N VAL A 101 1.65 -5.21 -3.90
CA VAL A 101 2.32 -5.61 -5.13
C VAL A 101 3.81 -5.38 -4.99
N TRP A 102 4.57 -6.36 -5.44
CA TRP A 102 6.00 -6.46 -5.27
C TRP A 102 6.70 -6.63 -6.61
N ILE A 103 7.87 -6.06 -6.74
CA ILE A 103 8.82 -6.31 -7.83
C ILE A 103 9.71 -7.47 -7.41
N GLU A 104 9.88 -8.41 -8.33
CA GLU A 104 10.68 -9.63 -8.13
C GLU A 104 10.30 -10.41 -6.84
N PRO A 105 9.01 -10.75 -6.64
CA PRO A 105 8.53 -11.35 -5.39
C PRO A 105 9.15 -12.71 -5.06
N ASN A 106 9.77 -13.38 -6.03
CA ASN A 106 10.44 -14.67 -5.85
C ASN A 106 11.97 -14.55 -5.73
N SER A 107 12.50 -13.33 -5.71
CA SER A 107 13.94 -13.09 -5.51
C SER A 107 14.31 -13.08 -4.03
N VAL A 108 15.60 -12.99 -3.75
CA VAL A 108 16.12 -12.80 -2.38
C VAL A 108 15.98 -11.37 -1.87
N THR A 109 15.65 -10.43 -2.76
CA THR A 109 15.48 -8.99 -2.46
C THR A 109 14.20 -8.43 -3.07
N PRO A 110 13.02 -8.96 -2.69
CA PRO A 110 11.75 -8.43 -3.19
C PRO A 110 11.55 -6.99 -2.73
N LYS A 111 10.95 -6.14 -3.60
CA LYS A 111 10.71 -4.72 -3.32
C LYS A 111 9.23 -4.41 -3.45
N LYS A 112 8.63 -3.82 -2.42
CA LYS A 112 7.21 -3.42 -2.48
C LYS A 112 7.05 -2.13 -3.27
N ILE A 113 6.25 -2.15 -4.33
CA ILE A 113 5.91 -0.99 -5.15
C ILE A 113 4.52 -0.44 -4.82
N CYS A 114 3.61 -1.28 -4.32
CA CYS A 114 2.26 -0.87 -3.97
C CYS A 114 1.86 -1.42 -2.61
N ALA A 115 1.48 -0.54 -1.70
CA ALA A 115 0.90 -0.89 -0.42
C ALA A 115 -0.63 -0.99 -0.51
N ILE A 116 -1.23 -1.95 0.21
CA ILE A 116 -2.68 -2.13 0.31
C ILE A 116 -3.08 -2.08 1.77
N GLY A 117 -4.02 -1.19 2.09
CA GLY A 117 -4.58 -1.07 3.42
C GLY A 117 -6.08 -0.78 3.32
N VAL A 118 -6.92 -1.78 3.52
CA VAL A 118 -8.36 -1.69 3.31
C VAL A 118 -9.14 -1.89 4.61
N ARG A 119 -10.39 -1.46 4.58
CA ARG A 119 -11.40 -1.80 5.58
C ARG A 119 -12.70 -2.15 4.85
N VAL A 120 -13.45 -3.11 5.39
CA VAL A 120 -14.82 -3.38 4.96
C VAL A 120 -15.76 -3.14 6.14
N SER A 121 -16.80 -2.37 5.91
CA SER A 121 -17.85 -2.10 6.88
C SER A 121 -19.20 -2.26 6.21
N ARG A 122 -20.06 -3.12 6.78
CA ARG A 122 -21.39 -3.41 6.23
C ARG A 122 -21.36 -3.79 4.73
N GLY A 123 -20.39 -4.61 4.34
CA GLY A 123 -20.18 -5.03 2.95
C GLY A 123 -19.54 -3.98 2.03
N ARG A 124 -19.25 -2.77 2.49
CA ARG A 124 -18.66 -1.71 1.68
C ARG A 124 -17.18 -1.55 1.98
N THR A 125 -16.38 -1.43 0.93
CA THR A 125 -14.94 -1.19 1.03
C THR A 125 -14.65 0.28 1.34
N MET A 126 -13.59 0.50 2.10
CA MET A 126 -13.01 1.80 2.43
C MET A 126 -11.51 1.72 2.30
N HIS A 127 -10.85 2.89 2.07
CA HIS A 127 -9.42 2.97 1.77
C HIS A 127 -9.10 2.19 0.48
N GLY A 128 -7.90 1.67 0.32
CA GLY A 128 -7.52 0.99 -0.90
C GLY A 128 -6.02 0.74 -1.00
N PHE A 129 -5.38 1.32 -2.02
CA PHE A 129 -3.96 1.10 -2.28
C PHE A 129 -3.22 2.40 -2.56
N ALA A 130 -1.91 2.35 -2.40
CA ALA A 130 -0.97 3.41 -2.71
C ALA A 130 0.15 2.85 -3.60
N LEU A 131 0.20 3.29 -4.85
CA LEU A 131 1.21 2.94 -5.83
C LEU A 131 2.28 4.02 -5.87
N ASN A 132 3.53 3.64 -5.63
CA ASN A 132 4.67 4.54 -5.74
C ASN A 132 5.01 4.76 -7.21
N VAL A 133 4.72 5.94 -7.74
CA VAL A 133 5.02 6.34 -9.13
C VAL A 133 6.39 7.03 -9.18
N SER A 134 6.46 8.28 -8.76
CA SER A 134 7.69 9.07 -8.61
C SER A 134 7.92 9.53 -7.17
N THR A 135 7.37 8.77 -6.24
CA THR A 135 7.40 9.03 -4.79
C THR A 135 8.83 9.16 -4.28
N ASP A 136 9.09 10.16 -3.45
CA ASP A 136 10.35 10.22 -2.68
C ASP A 136 10.41 9.08 -1.66
N MET A 137 11.19 8.06 -1.99
CA MET A 137 11.30 6.84 -1.19
C MET A 137 12.10 7.04 0.11
N THR A 138 12.78 8.17 0.28
CA THR A 138 13.49 8.54 1.51
C THR A 138 12.55 8.53 2.71
N PHE A 139 11.33 9.04 2.55
CA PHE A 139 10.32 9.05 3.60
C PHE A 139 9.98 7.64 4.12
N MET A 140 9.93 6.65 3.22
CA MET A 140 9.66 5.27 3.61
C MET A 140 10.89 4.56 4.18
N ARG A 141 12.09 4.86 3.68
CA ARG A 141 13.31 4.12 4.06
C ARG A 141 13.94 4.64 5.34
N GLU A 142 13.94 5.96 5.54
CA GLU A 142 14.68 6.59 6.64
C GLU A 142 13.80 6.92 7.83
N HIS A 143 12.50 7.18 7.62
CA HIS A 143 11.63 7.74 8.65
C HIS A 143 10.64 6.76 9.25
N ILE A 144 10.41 5.61 8.61
CA ILE A 144 9.52 4.55 9.13
C ILE A 144 10.08 3.15 8.85
N VAL A 145 9.46 2.13 9.47
CA VAL A 145 9.49 0.74 8.99
C VAL A 145 8.20 0.53 8.21
N PRO A 146 8.22 0.56 6.86
CA PRO A 146 7.00 0.58 6.08
C PRO A 146 6.16 -0.67 6.31
N CYS A 147 4.89 -0.50 6.67
CA CYS A 147 3.96 -1.60 6.97
C CYS A 147 4.44 -2.55 8.09
N GLY A 148 5.39 -2.12 8.94
CA GLY A 148 6.02 -2.98 9.94
C GLY A 148 6.92 -4.09 9.36
N ILE A 149 7.37 -3.96 8.12
CA ILE A 149 8.18 -4.97 7.42
C ILE A 149 9.61 -4.46 7.28
N ALA A 150 10.48 -4.82 8.22
CA ALA A 150 11.87 -4.36 8.27
C ALA A 150 12.78 -5.06 7.24
N ASP A 151 12.45 -6.29 6.85
CA ASP A 151 13.35 -7.16 6.10
C ASP A 151 13.32 -6.94 4.58
N TYR A 152 12.38 -6.14 4.07
CA TYR A 152 12.17 -5.97 2.63
C TYR A 152 12.15 -4.52 2.22
N ALA A 153 12.68 -4.28 1.03
CA ALA A 153 12.78 -2.94 0.45
C ALA A 153 11.44 -2.43 -0.11
N VAL A 154 11.40 -1.13 -0.35
CA VAL A 154 10.34 -0.43 -1.09
C VAL A 154 10.93 0.20 -2.35
N THR A 155 10.11 0.38 -3.39
CA THR A 155 10.51 0.97 -4.66
C THR A 155 9.39 1.80 -5.29
N SER A 156 9.67 2.48 -6.39
CA SER A 156 8.73 3.25 -7.20
C SER A 156 8.91 2.93 -8.70
N LEU A 157 7.95 3.31 -9.54
CA LEU A 157 8.08 3.18 -11.00
C LEU A 157 9.33 3.88 -11.52
N LEU A 158 9.57 5.10 -11.02
CA LEU A 158 10.75 5.88 -11.41
C LEU A 158 12.05 5.15 -11.09
N GLU A 159 12.17 4.53 -9.92
CA GLU A 159 13.35 3.75 -9.54
C GLU A 159 13.51 2.44 -10.35
N GLU A 160 12.41 1.88 -10.84
CA GLU A 160 12.41 0.72 -11.74
C GLU A 160 12.63 1.13 -13.22
N GLY A 161 12.91 2.41 -13.48
CA GLY A 161 13.23 2.94 -14.82
C GLY A 161 12.01 3.17 -15.71
N ILE A 162 10.81 3.26 -15.14
CA ILE A 162 9.57 3.55 -15.84
C ILE A 162 9.19 5.02 -15.57
N ASP A 163 9.25 5.83 -16.59
CA ASP A 163 8.80 7.23 -16.57
C ASP A 163 7.37 7.31 -17.14
N VAL A 164 6.43 7.84 -16.34
CA VAL A 164 5.00 7.93 -16.66
C VAL A 164 4.43 9.28 -16.25
#